data_b6754f8c09d943db80f9ddbc25b6aaec
#
_entry.id   b6754f8c09d943db80f9ddbc25b6aaec
#
_cell.length_a   1.000
_cell.length_b   1.000
_cell.length_c   1.000
_cell.angle_alpha   90.00
_cell.angle_beta   90.00
_cell.angle_gamma   90.00
#
_symmetry.space_group_name_H-M   'P 1'
#
loop_
_entity.id
_entity.type
_entity.pdbx_description
1 polymer ?
#
loop_
_entity_poly.entity_id
_entity_poly.type
_entity_poly.pdbx_seq_one_letter_code
_entity_poly.pdbx_strand_id
1 'polypeptide(L)'
;MPGLIGKKIGMTSVFSADGKNIPCTVIEVGPCVVTQVKTVEKDGYKAYQLGFGEAKEKRTSQPMMGIFKKAGTTPKKHLAEFKFDEEYNLGDTITVEIFNGCKFVDVIGTSKGKGFQGVVKRHGFGGVGQSTHGQDDRARKPGSIGACSSPAKVFKGLRMGGQMGGDRVTTQNLQVLKVIPEQNLLIVKGSFAGCKGSTVLIEK
;
A
#
# COMPACT_ATOMS: atom_id res chain seq x y z
N MET A 1 -1.09 -5.09 14.33
CA MET A 1 -2.51 -4.93 13.97
C MET A 1 -2.90 -6.13 13.13
N PRO A 2 -4.08 -6.72 13.34
CA PRO A 2 -4.58 -7.79 12.50
C PRO A 2 -4.91 -7.25 11.11
N GLY A 3 -4.59 -8.02 10.08
CA GLY A 3 -4.77 -7.55 8.71
C GLY A 3 -4.61 -8.65 7.68
N LEU A 4 -4.94 -8.34 6.43
CA LEU A 4 -4.82 -9.24 5.29
C LEU A 4 -4.18 -8.56 4.09
N ILE A 5 -3.71 -9.39 3.18
CA ILE A 5 -3.22 -8.96 1.88
C ILE A 5 -4.39 -9.00 0.89
N GLY A 6 -4.54 -7.94 0.10
CA GLY A 6 -5.56 -7.87 -0.93
C GLY A 6 -5.03 -7.29 -2.24
N LYS A 7 -5.90 -7.27 -3.24
CA LYS A 7 -5.64 -6.73 -4.57
C LYS A 7 -6.71 -5.69 -4.92
N LYS A 8 -6.29 -4.52 -5.33
CA LYS A 8 -7.19 -3.46 -5.80
C LYS A 8 -7.83 -3.85 -7.12
N ILE A 9 -9.12 -4.08 -7.14
CA ILE A 9 -9.85 -4.41 -8.38
C ILE A 9 -10.15 -3.13 -9.16
N GLY A 10 -10.69 -2.11 -8.49
CA GLY A 10 -11.06 -0.86 -9.15
C GLY A 10 -11.92 0.02 -8.26
N MET A 11 -12.44 1.09 -8.85
CA MET A 11 -13.37 1.99 -8.18
C MET A 11 -14.74 1.92 -8.85
N THR A 12 -15.76 2.08 -8.04
CA THR A 12 -17.16 2.16 -8.43
C THR A 12 -17.90 3.11 -7.50
N SER A 13 -19.20 3.19 -7.61
CA SER A 13 -20.04 3.92 -6.67
C SER A 13 -21.19 3.04 -6.20
N VAL A 14 -21.62 3.28 -4.97
CA VAL A 14 -22.77 2.60 -4.33
C VAL A 14 -23.71 3.69 -3.82
N PHE A 15 -25.00 3.49 -4.01
CA PHE A 15 -26.02 4.39 -3.45
C PHE A 15 -26.34 4.00 -2.01
N SER A 16 -26.38 5.00 -1.12
CA SER A 16 -26.86 4.81 0.24
C SER A 16 -28.39 4.68 0.27
N ALA A 17 -28.93 4.25 1.39
CA ALA A 17 -30.39 4.22 1.60
C ALA A 17 -31.04 5.61 1.38
N ASP A 18 -30.32 6.69 1.65
CA ASP A 18 -30.77 8.07 1.44
C ASP A 18 -30.63 8.55 -0.02
N GLY A 19 -30.29 7.68 -0.97
CA GLY A 19 -30.09 8.01 -2.37
C GLY A 19 -28.77 8.75 -2.68
N LYS A 20 -27.85 8.91 -1.72
CA LYS A 20 -26.56 9.57 -1.93
C LYS A 20 -25.60 8.64 -2.65
N ASN A 21 -24.95 9.14 -3.70
CA ASN A 21 -23.91 8.40 -4.42
C ASN A 21 -22.60 8.44 -3.61
N ILE A 22 -22.10 7.28 -3.20
CA ILE A 22 -20.87 7.12 -2.42
C ILE A 22 -19.80 6.48 -3.31
N PRO A 23 -18.71 7.22 -3.66
CA PRO A 23 -17.59 6.62 -4.37
C PRO A 23 -16.89 5.61 -3.48
N CYS A 24 -16.56 4.44 -4.03
CA CYS A 24 -15.94 3.35 -3.29
C CYS A 24 -14.89 2.61 -4.12
N THR A 25 -14.01 1.93 -3.43
CA THR A 25 -13.01 1.04 -4.03
C THR A 25 -13.31 -0.39 -3.64
N VAL A 26 -13.25 -1.28 -4.62
CA VAL A 26 -13.41 -2.73 -4.44
C VAL A 26 -12.04 -3.37 -4.32
N ILE A 27 -11.86 -4.18 -3.29
CA ILE A 27 -10.63 -4.91 -2.99
C ILE A 27 -10.98 -6.40 -2.92
N GLU A 28 -10.23 -7.22 -3.61
CA GLU A 28 -10.21 -8.67 -3.44
C GLU A 28 -9.27 -8.97 -2.27
N VAL A 29 -9.77 -9.51 -1.17
CA VAL A 29 -9.03 -9.71 0.08
C VAL A 29 -8.98 -11.19 0.42
N GLY A 30 -7.78 -11.76 0.35
CA GLY A 30 -7.60 -13.19 0.61
C GLY A 30 -8.17 -14.09 -0.51
N PRO A 31 -8.27 -15.41 -0.28
CA PRO A 31 -7.83 -16.07 0.94
C PRO A 31 -6.32 -15.97 1.16
N CYS A 32 -5.90 -15.68 2.38
CA CYS A 32 -4.49 -15.61 2.78
C CYS A 32 -4.12 -16.86 3.58
N VAL A 33 -2.98 -17.47 3.27
CA VAL A 33 -2.51 -18.68 3.96
C VAL A 33 -1.37 -18.33 4.89
N VAL A 34 -1.38 -18.87 6.11
CA VAL A 34 -0.30 -18.72 7.09
C VAL A 34 0.92 -19.54 6.62
N THR A 35 1.96 -18.84 6.21
CA THR A 35 3.19 -19.45 5.68
C THR A 35 4.27 -19.64 6.75
N GLN A 36 4.24 -18.83 7.80
CA GLN A 36 5.17 -18.93 8.92
C GLN A 36 4.56 -18.32 10.19
N VAL A 37 4.77 -18.97 11.32
CA VAL A 37 4.46 -18.45 12.65
C VAL A 37 5.76 -18.01 13.29
N LYS A 38 5.85 -16.74 13.69
CA LYS A 38 6.99 -16.18 14.39
C LYS A 38 6.72 -16.13 15.88
N THR A 39 7.68 -16.61 16.66
CA THR A 39 7.60 -16.68 18.12
C THR A 39 8.67 -15.82 18.77
N VAL A 40 8.39 -15.36 19.99
CA VAL A 40 9.33 -14.52 20.76
C VAL A 40 10.67 -15.24 20.99
N GLU A 41 10.63 -16.55 21.17
CA GLU A 41 11.85 -17.35 21.47
C GLU A 41 12.83 -17.40 20.28
N LYS A 42 12.31 -17.49 19.04
CA LYS A 42 13.13 -17.66 17.84
C LYS A 42 13.37 -16.34 17.09
N ASP A 43 12.33 -15.52 16.99
CA ASP A 43 12.33 -14.32 16.14
C ASP A 43 12.37 -13.02 16.96
N GLY A 44 12.20 -13.09 18.29
CA GLY A 44 12.16 -11.94 19.19
C GLY A 44 10.81 -11.20 19.24
N TYR A 45 9.84 -11.62 18.44
CA TYR A 45 8.49 -11.05 18.41
C TYR A 45 7.45 -12.06 17.90
N LYS A 46 6.17 -11.87 18.27
CA LYS A 46 5.05 -12.70 17.81
C LYS A 46 4.42 -12.06 16.57
N ALA A 47 4.38 -12.80 15.46
CA ALA A 47 3.71 -12.40 14.22
C ALA A 47 3.38 -13.62 13.35
N TYR A 48 2.46 -13.44 12.42
CA TYR A 48 2.09 -14.45 11.43
C TYR A 48 2.40 -13.91 10.04
N GLN A 49 3.20 -14.66 9.29
CA GLN A 49 3.47 -14.33 7.89
C GLN A 49 2.36 -14.94 7.03
N LEU A 50 1.65 -14.09 6.32
CA LEU A 50 0.58 -14.46 5.40
C LEU A 50 1.06 -14.45 3.96
N GLY A 51 0.61 -15.42 3.18
CA GLY A 51 0.85 -15.53 1.75
C GLY A 51 -0.41 -15.31 0.94
N PHE A 52 -0.33 -14.51 -0.13
CA PHE A 52 -1.43 -14.18 -1.03
C PHE A 52 -1.04 -14.28 -2.50
N GLY A 53 -1.99 -14.76 -3.31
CA GLY A 53 -1.80 -14.92 -4.75
C GLY A 53 -0.84 -16.05 -5.11
N GLU A 54 -1.10 -16.77 -6.16
CA GLU A 54 -0.25 -17.89 -6.58
C GLU A 54 0.98 -17.42 -7.36
N ALA A 55 2.10 -18.05 -7.11
CA ALA A 55 3.35 -17.86 -7.83
C ALA A 55 3.70 -19.13 -8.61
N LYS A 56 4.35 -18.96 -9.76
CA LYS A 56 4.86 -20.10 -10.54
C LYS A 56 6.09 -20.67 -9.84
N GLU A 57 6.14 -21.99 -9.64
CA GLU A 57 7.27 -22.69 -9.00
C GLU A 57 8.61 -22.34 -9.65
N LYS A 58 8.64 -22.32 -11.00
CA LYS A 58 9.85 -21.98 -11.77
C LYS A 58 10.42 -20.58 -11.49
N ARG A 59 9.62 -19.68 -10.89
CA ARG A 59 10.03 -18.31 -10.54
C ARG A 59 10.28 -18.12 -9.04
N THR A 60 10.10 -19.17 -8.26
CA THR A 60 10.28 -19.14 -6.80
C THR A 60 11.64 -19.71 -6.45
N SER A 61 12.42 -19.00 -5.63
CA SER A 61 13.72 -19.46 -5.19
C SER A 61 13.60 -20.70 -4.28
N GLN A 62 14.64 -21.54 -4.26
CA GLN A 62 14.62 -22.77 -3.46
C GLN A 62 14.39 -22.53 -1.95
N PRO A 63 15.00 -21.52 -1.29
CA PRO A 63 14.71 -21.22 0.11
C PRO A 63 13.24 -20.90 0.36
N MET A 64 12.61 -20.13 -0.54
CA MET A 64 11.19 -19.81 -0.45
C MET A 64 10.30 -21.04 -0.65
N MET A 65 10.67 -21.93 -1.59
CA MET A 65 9.99 -23.21 -1.77
C MET A 65 10.02 -24.05 -0.50
N GLY A 66 11.13 -24.02 0.24
CA GLY A 66 11.25 -24.71 1.54
C GLY A 66 10.24 -24.21 2.58
N ILE A 67 9.96 -22.90 2.62
CA ILE A 67 8.95 -22.30 3.51
C ILE A 67 7.56 -22.79 3.13
N PHE A 68 7.19 -22.73 1.84
CA PHE A 68 5.87 -23.16 1.37
C PHE A 68 5.63 -24.66 1.55
N LYS A 69 6.67 -25.48 1.33
CA LYS A 69 6.61 -26.93 1.59
C LYS A 69 6.34 -27.23 3.07
N LYS A 70 6.99 -26.51 4.00
CA LYS A 70 6.74 -26.65 5.45
C LYS A 70 5.31 -26.27 5.82
N ALA A 71 4.76 -25.24 5.17
CA ALA A 71 3.39 -24.79 5.37
C ALA A 71 2.36 -25.65 4.62
N GLY A 72 2.77 -26.64 3.82
CA GLY A 72 1.86 -27.49 3.03
C GLY A 72 1.10 -26.74 1.94
N THR A 73 1.65 -25.63 1.43
CA THR A 73 0.93 -24.76 0.49
C THR A 73 1.69 -24.58 -0.82
N THR A 74 0.95 -24.16 -1.86
CA THR A 74 1.56 -23.71 -3.13
C THR A 74 2.33 -22.41 -2.92
N PRO A 75 3.35 -22.13 -3.75
CA PRO A 75 4.10 -20.88 -3.67
C PRO A 75 3.18 -19.66 -3.79
N LYS A 76 3.36 -18.70 -2.89
CA LYS A 76 2.59 -17.44 -2.88
C LYS A 76 3.45 -16.28 -3.38
N LYS A 77 2.79 -15.35 -4.08
CA LYS A 77 3.46 -14.22 -4.74
C LYS A 77 3.80 -13.08 -3.77
N HIS A 78 2.91 -12.82 -2.83
CA HIS A 78 3.04 -11.71 -1.89
C HIS A 78 3.04 -12.27 -0.47
N LEU A 79 3.99 -11.81 0.32
CA LEU A 79 4.13 -12.18 1.72
C LEU A 79 4.12 -10.89 2.55
N ALA A 80 3.40 -10.90 3.65
CA ALA A 80 3.42 -9.82 4.63
C ALA A 80 3.17 -10.39 6.02
N GLU A 81 3.66 -9.67 7.03
CA GLU A 81 3.51 -10.07 8.43
C GLU A 81 2.46 -9.22 9.11
N PHE A 82 1.64 -9.89 9.89
CA PHE A 82 0.60 -9.26 10.70
C PHE A 82 0.63 -9.80 12.12
N LYS A 83 0.18 -8.98 13.06
CA LYS A 83 -0.01 -9.38 14.45
C LYS A 83 -1.47 -9.66 14.69
N PHE A 84 -1.79 -10.87 15.10
CA PHE A 84 -3.12 -11.28 15.50
C PHE A 84 -3.12 -11.58 17.01
N ASP A 85 -4.25 -11.35 17.64
CA ASP A 85 -4.49 -11.73 19.03
C ASP A 85 -4.88 -13.22 19.11
N GLU A 86 -5.52 -13.73 18.07
CA GLU A 86 -5.88 -15.13 17.89
C GLU A 86 -4.65 -15.97 17.49
N GLU A 87 -4.71 -17.27 17.81
CA GLU A 87 -3.66 -18.21 17.45
C GLU A 87 -4.01 -18.96 16.17
N TYR A 88 -3.10 -18.93 15.22
CA TYR A 88 -3.21 -19.64 13.94
C TYR A 88 -2.07 -20.64 13.79
N ASN A 89 -2.36 -21.74 13.11
CA ASN A 89 -1.38 -22.76 12.77
C ASN A 89 -0.82 -22.54 11.36
N LEU A 90 0.30 -23.20 11.09
CA LEU A 90 0.87 -23.24 9.73
C LEU A 90 -0.12 -23.88 8.77
N GLY A 91 -0.35 -23.23 7.62
CA GLY A 91 -1.26 -23.72 6.61
C GLY A 91 -2.71 -23.24 6.77
N ASP A 92 -3.06 -22.64 7.89
CA ASP A 92 -4.42 -22.10 8.10
C ASP A 92 -4.72 -21.01 7.06
N THR A 93 -5.97 -20.97 6.64
CA THR A 93 -6.46 -19.99 5.66
C THR A 93 -7.32 -18.95 6.35
N ILE A 94 -6.97 -17.68 6.20
CA ILE A 94 -7.70 -16.54 6.75
C ILE A 94 -8.44 -15.84 5.61
N THR A 95 -9.75 -15.63 5.80
CA THR A 95 -10.65 -15.01 4.81
C THR A 95 -10.99 -13.58 5.18
N VAL A 96 -11.70 -12.90 4.29
CA VAL A 96 -12.18 -11.53 4.50
C VAL A 96 -13.11 -11.37 5.72
N GLU A 97 -13.58 -12.47 6.29
CA GLU A 97 -14.50 -12.49 7.43
C GLU A 97 -13.97 -11.78 8.67
N ILE A 98 -12.65 -11.70 8.84
CA ILE A 98 -12.06 -10.94 9.96
C ILE A 98 -12.47 -9.47 9.99
N PHE A 99 -12.91 -8.92 8.85
CA PHE A 99 -13.40 -7.54 8.75
C PHE A 99 -14.89 -7.40 8.98
N ASN A 100 -15.61 -8.50 9.24
CA ASN A 100 -17.03 -8.43 9.60
C ASN A 100 -17.21 -7.64 10.90
N GLY A 101 -18.11 -6.65 10.87
CA GLY A 101 -18.35 -5.76 12.00
C GLY A 101 -17.35 -4.61 12.16
N CYS A 102 -16.28 -4.57 11.37
CA CYS A 102 -15.36 -3.43 11.37
C CYS A 102 -15.99 -2.22 10.68
N LYS A 103 -15.97 -1.07 11.35
CA LYS A 103 -16.46 0.20 10.79
C LYS A 103 -15.41 0.87 9.91
N PHE A 104 -14.15 0.78 10.28
CA PHE A 104 -13.03 1.44 9.62
C PHE A 104 -11.86 0.47 9.45
N VAL A 105 -11.08 0.68 8.40
CA VAL A 105 -9.85 -0.05 8.10
C VAL A 105 -8.79 0.90 7.58
N ASP A 106 -7.53 0.56 7.81
CA ASP A 106 -6.39 1.23 7.23
C ASP A 106 -5.92 0.46 6.00
N VAL A 107 -5.69 1.16 4.90
CA VAL A 107 -5.23 0.54 3.66
C VAL A 107 -3.87 1.10 3.28
N ILE A 108 -2.90 0.19 3.17
CA ILE A 108 -1.52 0.49 2.82
C ILE A 108 -1.28 0.05 1.38
N GLY A 109 -0.90 0.98 0.54
CA GLY A 109 -0.59 0.70 -0.86
C GLY A 109 0.66 1.43 -1.34
N THR A 110 1.14 1.05 -2.51
CA THR A 110 2.24 1.76 -3.18
C THR A 110 1.66 2.75 -4.18
N SER A 111 2.02 4.02 -4.04
CA SER A 111 1.57 5.08 -4.93
C SER A 111 2.08 4.86 -6.35
N LYS A 112 1.36 5.38 -7.35
CA LYS A 112 1.78 5.29 -8.76
C LYS A 112 3.12 6.01 -8.95
N GLY A 113 4.12 5.31 -9.46
CA GLY A 113 5.41 5.90 -9.83
C GLY A 113 5.24 6.90 -10.98
N LYS A 114 5.91 8.03 -10.87
CA LYS A 114 5.93 9.10 -11.88
C LYS A 114 7.34 9.39 -12.41
N GLY A 115 8.30 8.57 -12.03
CA GLY A 115 9.71 8.72 -12.38
C GLY A 115 10.34 9.95 -11.73
N PHE A 116 11.44 10.43 -12.31
CA PHE A 116 12.12 11.66 -11.87
C PHE A 116 11.28 12.88 -12.26
N GLN A 117 10.90 13.70 -11.29
CA GLN A 117 10.10 14.91 -11.52
C GLN A 117 10.82 16.15 -10.99
N GLY A 118 10.65 17.25 -11.72
CA GLY A 118 11.09 18.58 -11.29
C GLY A 118 10.24 19.12 -10.13
N VAL A 119 10.73 20.19 -9.52
CA VAL A 119 10.15 20.80 -8.32
C VAL A 119 8.73 21.32 -8.49
N VAL A 120 8.37 21.74 -9.70
CA VAL A 120 7.01 22.23 -9.99
C VAL A 120 5.98 21.11 -9.79
N LYS A 121 6.20 19.93 -10.38
CA LYS A 121 5.28 18.79 -10.25
C LYS A 121 5.40 18.09 -8.92
N ARG A 122 6.64 17.94 -8.41
CA ARG A 122 6.90 17.18 -7.18
C ARG A 122 6.48 17.92 -5.92
N HIS A 123 6.70 19.25 -5.88
CA HIS A 123 6.49 20.06 -4.67
C HIS A 123 5.52 21.23 -4.85
N GLY A 124 4.98 21.42 -6.06
CA GLY A 124 4.03 22.50 -6.31
C GLY A 124 4.67 23.89 -6.41
N PHE A 125 5.93 23.98 -6.77
CA PHE A 125 6.60 25.28 -6.94
C PHE A 125 6.01 26.06 -8.11
N GLY A 126 5.81 27.38 -7.95
CA GLY A 126 5.24 28.24 -8.97
C GLY A 126 6.15 28.49 -10.17
N GLY A 127 7.48 28.42 -9.98
CA GLY A 127 8.43 28.87 -10.99
C GLY A 127 8.47 30.41 -11.12
N VAL A 128 8.97 30.92 -12.25
CA VAL A 128 9.19 32.37 -12.49
C VAL A 128 8.13 32.89 -13.44
N GLY A 129 7.02 32.46 -13.72
CA GLY A 129 6.01 32.99 -14.66
C GLY A 129 6.46 33.01 -16.13
N GLN A 130 5.56 33.38 -17.02
CA GLN A 130 5.80 33.36 -18.48
C GLN A 130 6.31 34.68 -19.07
N SER A 131 6.09 35.80 -18.38
CA SER A 131 6.51 37.15 -18.86
C SER A 131 7.65 37.67 -17.99
N THR A 132 8.87 37.22 -18.23
CA THR A 132 10.01 37.38 -17.30
C THR A 132 11.24 38.08 -17.95
N HIS A 133 11.06 38.90 -18.96
CA HIS A 133 12.14 39.67 -19.55
C HIS A 133 13.38 38.82 -19.85
N GLY A 134 13.25 37.72 -20.61
CA GLY A 134 14.31 36.83 -21.03
C GLY A 134 14.72 35.72 -20.05
N GLN A 135 13.98 35.49 -18.95
CA GLN A 135 14.25 34.38 -18.00
C GLN A 135 13.44 33.12 -18.28
N ASP A 136 13.09 32.85 -19.52
CA ASP A 136 12.27 31.69 -19.91
C ASP A 136 12.91 30.34 -19.57
N ASP A 137 14.25 30.26 -19.60
CA ASP A 137 15.03 29.08 -19.21
C ASP A 137 14.85 28.72 -17.72
N ARG A 138 14.37 29.64 -16.89
CA ARG A 138 14.19 29.48 -15.44
C ARG A 138 12.75 29.20 -15.04
N ALA A 139 11.81 29.12 -15.97
CA ALA A 139 10.39 29.00 -15.70
C ALA A 139 10.03 27.86 -14.75
N ARG A 140 10.77 26.75 -14.75
CA ARG A 140 10.51 25.56 -13.92
C ARG A 140 11.62 25.22 -12.95
N LYS A 141 12.51 26.16 -12.66
CA LYS A 141 13.63 25.96 -11.73
C LYS A 141 13.21 26.14 -10.26
N PRO A 142 13.95 25.56 -9.29
CA PRO A 142 13.60 25.64 -7.86
C PRO A 142 13.80 27.04 -7.26
N GLY A 143 14.59 27.93 -7.91
CA GLY A 143 15.03 29.19 -7.33
C GLY A 143 16.22 29.03 -6.40
N SER A 144 16.33 29.86 -5.38
CA SER A 144 17.43 29.77 -4.40
C SER A 144 17.39 28.47 -3.61
N ILE A 145 18.56 27.89 -3.37
CA ILE A 145 18.73 26.65 -2.59
C ILE A 145 19.41 26.88 -1.23
N GLY A 146 19.74 28.11 -0.89
CA GLY A 146 20.35 28.43 0.39
C GLY A 146 20.80 29.89 0.50
N ALA A 147 21.39 30.23 1.63
CA ALA A 147 22.00 31.52 1.90
C ALA A 147 23.46 31.55 1.41
N CYS A 148 24.09 32.72 1.43
CA CYS A 148 25.42 32.98 0.94
C CYS A 148 26.54 32.28 1.74
N SER A 149 27.55 33.00 2.19
CA SER A 149 28.76 32.50 2.89
C SER A 149 28.49 31.89 4.27
N SER A 150 27.36 32.21 4.88
CA SER A 150 26.91 31.56 6.11
C SER A 150 25.46 31.03 5.92
N PRO A 151 25.19 29.73 6.09
CA PRO A 151 26.01 28.63 6.58
C PRO A 151 26.88 27.92 5.53
N ALA A 152 27.03 28.45 4.28
CA ALA A 152 27.83 27.89 3.18
C ALA A 152 27.51 26.44 2.80
N LYS A 153 26.27 25.98 3.05
CA LYS A 153 25.80 24.63 2.75
C LYS A 153 24.32 24.62 2.41
N VAL A 154 23.91 23.60 1.65
CA VAL A 154 22.49 23.29 1.44
C VAL A 154 22.03 22.35 2.54
N PHE A 155 20.93 22.72 3.22
CA PHE A 155 20.37 21.88 4.29
C PHE A 155 19.76 20.59 3.75
N LYS A 156 19.84 19.53 4.55
CA LYS A 156 19.15 18.25 4.26
C LYS A 156 17.64 18.48 4.22
N GLY A 157 16.94 17.73 3.35
CA GLY A 157 15.50 17.83 3.23
C GLY A 157 14.98 18.98 2.37
N LEU A 158 15.88 19.78 1.73
CA LEU A 158 15.45 20.82 0.80
C LEU A 158 14.67 20.22 -0.37
N ARG A 159 13.58 20.88 -0.74
CA ARG A 159 12.67 20.41 -1.81
C ARG A 159 13.31 20.60 -3.18
N MET A 160 13.85 19.51 -3.70
CA MET A 160 14.50 19.45 -5.04
C MET A 160 13.81 18.43 -5.93
N GLY A 161 14.18 18.42 -7.22
CA GLY A 161 13.77 17.37 -8.15
C GLY A 161 14.22 15.99 -7.67
N GLY A 162 13.53 14.95 -8.11
CA GLY A 162 13.83 13.58 -7.75
C GLY A 162 12.68 12.62 -8.04
N GLN A 163 12.82 11.38 -7.60
CA GLN A 163 11.78 10.35 -7.74
C GLN A 163 10.49 10.83 -7.09
N MET A 164 9.39 10.69 -7.82
CA MET A 164 8.04 10.97 -7.33
C MET A 164 7.17 9.73 -7.47
N GLY A 165 6.46 9.38 -6.39
CA GLY A 165 5.65 8.17 -6.33
C GLY A 165 6.50 6.90 -6.24
N GLY A 166 5.81 5.75 -6.20
CA GLY A 166 6.43 4.48 -5.83
C GLY A 166 6.62 4.34 -4.31
N ASP A 167 6.06 5.27 -3.55
CA ASP A 167 6.17 5.32 -2.09
C ASP A 167 5.06 4.49 -1.43
N ARG A 168 5.38 3.89 -0.29
CA ARG A 168 4.38 3.27 0.58
C ARG A 168 3.53 4.37 1.23
N VAL A 169 2.23 4.31 1.01
CA VAL A 169 1.25 5.28 1.53
C VAL A 169 0.18 4.55 2.29
N THR A 170 -0.04 4.95 3.54
CA THR A 170 -1.13 4.47 4.38
C THR A 170 -2.29 5.46 4.31
N THR A 171 -3.46 4.98 3.92
CA THR A 171 -4.71 5.73 3.97
C THR A 171 -5.48 5.20 5.17
N GLN A 172 -5.56 6.01 6.21
CA GLN A 172 -6.16 5.63 7.49
C GLN A 172 -7.67 5.88 7.52
N ASN A 173 -8.36 5.12 8.37
CA ASN A 173 -9.77 5.31 8.71
C ASN A 173 -10.71 5.29 7.48
N LEU A 174 -10.49 4.37 6.55
CA LEU A 174 -11.43 4.17 5.45
C LEU A 174 -12.66 3.41 5.94
N GLN A 175 -13.83 4.01 5.75
CA GLN A 175 -15.10 3.40 6.14
C GLN A 175 -15.37 2.15 5.30
N VAL A 176 -15.64 1.03 5.97
CA VAL A 176 -16.10 -0.20 5.32
C VAL A 176 -17.58 -0.04 4.98
N LEU A 177 -17.91 -0.20 3.71
CA LEU A 177 -19.29 -0.12 3.22
C LEU A 177 -19.95 -1.49 3.21
N LYS A 178 -19.24 -2.50 2.71
CA LYS A 178 -19.75 -3.87 2.60
C LYS A 178 -18.62 -4.89 2.60
N VAL A 179 -18.83 -6.01 3.24
CA VAL A 179 -18.00 -7.22 3.15
C VAL A 179 -18.81 -8.29 2.42
N ILE A 180 -18.24 -8.95 1.43
CA ILE A 180 -18.88 -10.03 0.65
C ILE A 180 -17.99 -11.27 0.76
N PRO A 181 -18.23 -12.14 1.76
CA PRO A 181 -17.36 -13.30 2.01
C PRO A 181 -17.34 -14.30 0.86
N GLU A 182 -18.46 -14.51 0.20
CA GLU A 182 -18.60 -15.47 -0.91
C GLU A 182 -17.62 -15.19 -2.07
N GLN A 183 -17.30 -13.94 -2.30
CA GLN A 183 -16.41 -13.49 -3.38
C GLN A 183 -15.07 -12.97 -2.85
N ASN A 184 -14.82 -13.02 -1.54
CA ASN A 184 -13.66 -12.43 -0.87
C ASN A 184 -13.48 -10.94 -1.19
N LEU A 185 -14.58 -10.18 -1.26
CA LEU A 185 -14.56 -8.76 -1.57
C LEU A 185 -14.80 -7.88 -0.35
N LEU A 186 -13.99 -6.84 -0.25
CA LEU A 186 -14.14 -5.75 0.69
C LEU A 186 -14.38 -4.45 -0.08
N ILE A 187 -15.46 -3.74 0.24
CA ILE A 187 -15.81 -2.46 -0.37
C ILE A 187 -15.57 -1.36 0.65
N VAL A 188 -14.64 -0.46 0.35
CA VAL A 188 -14.28 0.68 1.20
C VAL A 188 -14.67 2.00 0.55
N LYS A 189 -15.09 2.98 1.35
CA LYS A 189 -15.44 4.32 0.89
C LYS A 189 -14.20 5.09 0.44
N GLY A 190 -14.27 5.73 -0.72
CA GLY A 190 -13.22 6.58 -1.22
C GLY A 190 -12.14 5.84 -2.00
N SER A 191 -10.94 6.43 -2.05
CA SER A 191 -9.80 5.92 -2.80
C SER A 191 -8.57 5.79 -1.92
N PHE A 192 -7.66 4.91 -2.32
CA PHE A 192 -6.35 4.74 -1.69
C PHE A 192 -5.26 4.56 -2.74
N ALA A 193 -4.01 4.62 -2.31
CA ALA A 193 -2.84 4.56 -3.18
C ALA A 193 -2.75 3.24 -3.99
N GLY A 194 -2.19 3.33 -5.17
CA GLY A 194 -1.96 2.21 -6.07
C GLY A 194 -2.79 2.24 -7.35
N CYS A 195 -2.33 1.51 -8.35
CA CYS A 195 -3.06 1.30 -9.61
C CYS A 195 -4.05 0.13 -9.47
N LYS A 196 -4.94 -0.03 -10.46
CA LYS A 196 -5.76 -1.24 -10.60
C LYS A 196 -4.85 -2.46 -10.70
N GLY A 197 -5.16 -3.51 -9.96
CA GLY A 197 -4.36 -4.73 -9.89
C GLY A 197 -3.17 -4.69 -8.91
N SER A 198 -2.90 -3.56 -8.24
CA SER A 198 -1.85 -3.48 -7.22
C SER A 198 -2.22 -4.24 -5.95
N THR A 199 -1.20 -4.80 -5.31
CA THR A 199 -1.33 -5.41 -3.99
C THR A 199 -1.41 -4.34 -2.92
N VAL A 200 -2.25 -4.55 -1.93
CA VAL A 200 -2.45 -3.67 -0.77
C VAL A 200 -2.49 -4.49 0.50
N LEU A 201 -2.10 -3.88 1.62
CA LEU A 201 -2.28 -4.44 2.95
C LEU A 201 -3.45 -3.72 3.60
N ILE A 202 -4.30 -4.47 4.29
CA ILE A 202 -5.48 -3.94 4.96
C ILE A 202 -5.35 -4.30 6.42
N GLU A 203 -5.39 -3.31 7.27
CA GLU A 203 -5.25 -3.45 8.72
C GLU A 203 -6.53 -2.96 9.43
N LYS A 204 -6.84 -3.65 10.52
CA LYS A 204 -8.03 -3.40 11.34
C LYS A 204 -7.63 -2.67 12.61
#